data_2f12644419a9854370c570f0f1515b07
#
_entry.id   2f12644419a9854370c570f0f1515b07
#
_cell.length_a   1.000
_cell.length_b   1.000
_cell.length_c   1.000
_cell.angle_alpha   90.00
_cell.angle_beta   90.00
_cell.angle_gamma   90.00
#
_symmetry.space_group_name_H-M   'P 1'
#
loop_
_entity.id
_entity.type
_entity.pdbx_description
1 polymer ?
#
loop_
_entity_poly.entity_id
_entity_poly.type
_entity_poly.pdbx_seq_one_letter_code
_entity_poly.pdbx_strand_id
1 'polypeptide(L)'
;MREADLDHAFAEALRDSAAFQAWLLSGGRFARHAMSARLLHGEQAAARKARHWWKHWWCSLPDGSQGETDIFAVFDSGDEGRFGIHVENKPPHGVLPLRQAVNYRRRAAFKANDPRWLNYSDFEVILVAPASFLAAHQECLRQFDRGVSYEEVAAFAPLFAEALLAGAA
;
A
#
# COMPACT_ATOMS: atom_id res chain seq x y z
N MET A 1 18.51 6.84 1.87
CA MET A 1 17.59 6.16 0.93
C MET A 1 16.29 6.95 0.88
N ARG A 2 15.73 7.23 -0.29
CA ARG A 2 14.47 8.01 -0.41
C ARG A 2 13.26 7.08 -0.30
N GLU A 3 12.18 7.58 0.25
CA GLU A 3 10.87 6.88 0.34
C GLU A 3 10.43 6.36 -1.04
N ALA A 4 10.53 7.20 -2.08
CA ALA A 4 10.15 6.82 -3.44
C ALA A 4 10.94 5.63 -4.03
N ASP A 5 12.16 5.38 -3.57
CA ASP A 5 12.95 4.23 -4.01
C ASP A 5 12.40 2.93 -3.37
N LEU A 6 11.94 3.02 -2.12
CA LEU A 6 11.30 1.92 -1.39
C LEU A 6 9.91 1.61 -1.94
N ASP A 7 9.13 2.64 -2.24
CA ASP A 7 7.82 2.48 -2.89
C ASP A 7 7.95 1.74 -4.22
N HIS A 8 8.96 2.14 -5.01
CA HIS A 8 9.25 1.48 -6.28
C HIS A 8 9.63 0.01 -6.07
N ALA A 9 10.53 -0.27 -5.13
CA ALA A 9 10.96 -1.64 -4.84
C ALA A 9 9.80 -2.53 -4.37
N PHE A 10 8.93 -2.00 -3.50
CA PHE A 10 7.73 -2.70 -3.06
C PHE A 10 6.78 -3.02 -4.22
N ALA A 11 6.50 -2.02 -5.06
CA ALA A 11 5.58 -2.17 -6.18
C ALA A 11 6.11 -3.13 -7.25
N GLU A 12 7.41 -3.10 -7.55
CA GLU A 12 8.04 -4.04 -8.47
C GLU A 12 8.02 -5.47 -7.91
N ALA A 13 8.36 -5.64 -6.62
CA ALA A 13 8.26 -6.95 -5.97
C ALA A 13 6.81 -7.47 -5.98
N LEU A 14 5.82 -6.59 -5.75
CA LEU A 14 4.41 -6.96 -5.80
C LEU A 14 3.97 -7.37 -7.21
N ARG A 15 4.48 -6.72 -8.26
CA ARG A 15 4.18 -7.09 -9.65
C ARG A 15 4.84 -8.41 -10.05
N ASP A 16 6.10 -8.61 -9.68
CA ASP A 16 6.96 -9.64 -10.25
C ASP A 16 7.01 -10.93 -9.42
N SER A 17 6.52 -10.91 -8.16
CA SER A 17 6.56 -12.05 -7.25
C SER A 17 5.16 -12.50 -6.81
N ALA A 18 4.69 -13.62 -7.38
CA ALA A 18 3.47 -14.27 -6.92
C ALA A 18 3.56 -14.68 -5.42
N ALA A 19 4.76 -15.03 -4.95
CA ALA A 19 4.99 -15.35 -3.54
C ALA A 19 4.79 -14.12 -2.65
N PHE A 20 5.25 -12.94 -3.09
CA PHE A 20 5.02 -11.71 -2.33
C PHE A 20 3.54 -11.30 -2.33
N GLN A 21 2.85 -11.43 -3.48
CA GLN A 21 1.40 -11.19 -3.54
C GLN A 21 0.65 -12.09 -2.56
N ALA A 22 0.91 -13.40 -2.62
CA ALA A 22 0.26 -14.38 -1.75
C ALA A 22 0.56 -14.10 -0.28
N TRP A 23 1.80 -13.80 0.08
CA TRP A 23 2.19 -13.46 1.44
C TRP A 23 1.50 -12.18 1.93
N LEU A 24 1.53 -11.11 1.12
CA LEU A 24 0.91 -9.84 1.48
C LEU A 24 -0.59 -10.01 1.71
N LEU A 25 -1.30 -10.70 0.82
CA LEU A 25 -2.74 -10.90 0.95
C LEU A 25 -3.08 -11.85 2.10
N SER A 26 -2.31 -12.92 2.33
CA SER A 26 -2.58 -13.91 3.39
C SER A 26 -2.51 -13.32 4.80
N GLY A 27 -1.76 -12.26 5.00
CA GLY A 27 -1.66 -11.55 6.29
C GLY A 27 -2.80 -10.59 6.58
N GLY A 28 -3.76 -10.42 5.68
CA GLY A 28 -4.77 -9.37 5.78
C GLY A 28 -6.21 -9.81 5.51
N ARG A 29 -7.04 -8.82 5.27
CA ARG A 29 -8.48 -8.95 5.05
C ARG A 29 -8.84 -9.86 3.87
N PHE A 30 -7.99 -9.93 2.86
CA PHE A 30 -8.21 -10.69 1.63
C PHE A 30 -7.45 -12.02 1.59
N ALA A 31 -7.13 -12.61 2.76
CA ALA A 31 -6.37 -13.85 2.88
C ALA A 31 -6.95 -15.02 2.06
N ARG A 32 -8.29 -15.11 1.96
CA ARG A 32 -8.96 -16.15 1.16
C ARG A 32 -8.66 -16.06 -0.35
N HIS A 33 -8.23 -14.89 -0.83
CA HIS A 33 -7.90 -14.64 -2.23
C HIS A 33 -6.39 -14.68 -2.51
N ALA A 34 -5.56 -14.97 -1.50
CA ALA A 34 -4.10 -14.88 -1.60
C ALA A 34 -3.50 -15.68 -2.77
N MET A 35 -4.11 -16.83 -3.11
CA MET A 35 -3.62 -17.71 -4.18
C MET A 35 -4.34 -17.53 -5.53
N SER A 36 -5.44 -16.77 -5.58
CA SER A 36 -6.29 -16.67 -6.76
C SER A 36 -6.45 -15.26 -7.30
N ALA A 37 -6.27 -14.22 -6.47
CA ALA A 37 -6.43 -12.86 -6.91
C ALA A 37 -5.35 -12.44 -7.91
N ARG A 38 -5.76 -11.68 -8.92
CA ARG A 38 -4.88 -11.17 -9.98
C ARG A 38 -4.65 -9.68 -9.82
N LEU A 39 -3.40 -9.26 -9.70
CA LEU A 39 -3.02 -7.84 -9.67
C LEU A 39 -3.31 -7.18 -11.02
N LEU A 40 -4.03 -6.06 -11.00
CA LEU A 40 -4.46 -5.32 -12.19
C LEU A 40 -3.46 -4.21 -12.61
N HIS A 41 -2.16 -4.42 -12.43
CA HIS A 41 -1.13 -3.41 -12.69
C HIS A 41 -1.18 -2.84 -14.11
N GLY A 42 -1.49 -3.65 -15.13
CA GLY A 42 -1.64 -3.20 -16.52
C GLY A 42 -2.84 -2.28 -16.71
N GLU A 43 -4.00 -2.61 -16.10
CA GLU A 43 -5.19 -1.76 -16.13
C GLU A 43 -4.96 -0.46 -15.36
N GLN A 44 -4.25 -0.50 -14.23
CA GLN A 44 -3.87 0.69 -13.46
C GLN A 44 -2.96 1.63 -14.27
N ALA A 45 -1.93 1.08 -14.94
CA ALA A 45 -1.05 1.86 -15.80
C ALA A 45 -1.81 2.54 -16.95
N ALA A 46 -2.72 1.81 -17.60
CA ALA A 46 -3.57 2.33 -18.68
C ALA A 46 -4.51 3.44 -18.17
N ALA A 47 -5.16 3.25 -17.01
CA ALA A 47 -6.07 4.23 -16.41
C ALA A 47 -5.38 5.56 -16.10
N ARG A 48 -4.12 5.53 -15.69
CA ARG A 48 -3.32 6.73 -15.35
C ARG A 48 -2.49 7.24 -16.50
N LYS A 49 -2.33 6.49 -17.60
CA LYS A 49 -1.41 6.80 -18.70
C LYS A 49 0.01 7.07 -18.16
N ALA A 50 0.44 6.28 -17.16
CA ALA A 50 1.66 6.49 -16.42
C ALA A 50 2.53 5.23 -16.43
N ARG A 51 3.86 5.43 -16.43
CA ARG A 51 4.84 4.34 -16.34
C ARG A 51 4.73 3.57 -15.02
N HIS A 52 4.46 4.29 -13.93
CA HIS A 52 4.36 3.73 -12.60
C HIS A 52 2.88 3.47 -12.25
N TRP A 53 2.41 2.24 -12.44
CA TRP A 53 1.03 1.81 -12.24
C TRP A 53 0.50 2.07 -10.84
N TRP A 54 1.37 2.03 -9.83
CA TRP A 54 1.09 2.13 -8.41
C TRP A 54 1.01 3.57 -7.88
N LYS A 55 1.54 4.57 -8.62
CA LYS A 55 1.73 5.96 -8.20
C LYS A 55 0.72 6.91 -8.84
N HIS A 56 0.66 8.15 -8.31
CA HIS A 56 -0.19 9.25 -8.79
C HIS A 56 -1.69 9.01 -8.60
N TRP A 57 -2.05 8.25 -7.58
CA TRP A 57 -3.43 8.04 -7.16
C TRP A 57 -3.85 9.11 -6.16
N TRP A 58 -4.07 10.31 -6.71
CA TRP A 58 -4.42 11.51 -5.93
C TRP A 58 -5.91 11.56 -5.63
N CYS A 59 -6.26 11.88 -4.37
CA CYS A 59 -7.62 12.04 -3.91
C CYS A 59 -7.81 13.38 -3.20
N SER A 60 -8.85 14.12 -3.60
CA SER A 60 -9.38 15.27 -2.87
C SER A 60 -10.71 14.87 -2.23
N LEU A 61 -10.82 15.03 -0.92
CA LEU A 61 -12.04 14.78 -0.17
C LEU A 61 -12.96 16.02 -0.18
N PRO A 62 -14.27 15.86 0.09
CA PRO A 62 -15.22 16.99 0.10
C PRO A 62 -14.91 18.08 1.13
N ASP A 63 -14.19 17.76 2.20
CA ASP A 63 -13.74 18.72 3.21
C ASP A 63 -12.50 19.53 2.79
N GLY A 64 -12.04 19.37 1.56
CA GLY A 64 -10.87 20.03 1.00
C GLY A 64 -9.54 19.37 1.36
N SER A 65 -9.52 18.33 2.19
CA SER A 65 -8.29 17.58 2.46
C SER A 65 -7.88 16.76 1.23
N GLN A 66 -6.58 16.73 0.97
CA GLN A 66 -6.01 16.10 -0.23
C GLN A 66 -4.85 15.19 0.14
N GLY A 67 -4.56 14.22 -0.71
CA GLY A 67 -3.38 13.38 -0.57
C GLY A 67 -3.27 12.33 -1.67
N GLU A 68 -2.06 11.88 -1.87
CA GLU A 68 -1.71 10.74 -2.71
C GLU A 68 -1.63 9.48 -1.84
N THR A 69 -1.92 8.34 -2.42
CA THR A 69 -1.58 7.04 -1.84
C THR A 69 -0.19 6.67 -2.34
N ASP A 70 0.75 6.34 -1.46
CA ASP A 70 2.14 6.06 -1.84
C ASP A 70 2.20 4.87 -2.80
N ILE A 71 1.50 3.77 -2.45
CA ILE A 71 1.34 2.63 -3.34
C ILE A 71 -0.12 2.20 -3.33
N PHE A 72 -0.75 2.20 -4.50
CA PHE A 72 -2.11 1.70 -4.69
C PHE A 72 -2.09 0.48 -5.61
N ALA A 73 -2.70 -0.60 -5.16
CA ALA A 73 -2.82 -1.84 -5.92
C ALA A 73 -4.26 -2.32 -5.96
N VAL A 74 -4.75 -2.67 -7.14
CA VAL A 74 -6.09 -3.26 -7.31
C VAL A 74 -5.93 -4.71 -7.73
N PHE A 75 -6.67 -5.58 -7.06
CA PHE A 75 -6.75 -6.99 -7.35
C PHE A 75 -8.15 -7.36 -7.83
N ASP A 76 -8.20 -8.34 -8.71
CA ASP A 76 -9.42 -8.98 -9.17
C ASP A 76 -9.51 -10.38 -8.55
N SER A 77 -10.55 -10.62 -7.78
CA SER A 77 -10.82 -11.92 -7.14
C SER A 77 -11.82 -12.80 -7.95
N GLY A 78 -12.13 -12.42 -9.18
CA GLY A 78 -13.12 -13.10 -10.00
C GLY A 78 -14.55 -12.77 -9.55
N ASP A 79 -15.30 -13.79 -9.16
CA ASP A 79 -16.73 -13.65 -8.83
C ASP A 79 -17.03 -12.70 -7.65
N GLU A 80 -16.06 -12.49 -6.76
CA GLU A 80 -16.21 -11.58 -5.61
C GLU A 80 -15.82 -10.12 -5.96
N GLY A 81 -15.41 -9.87 -7.21
CA GLY A 81 -15.12 -8.53 -7.72
C GLY A 81 -13.71 -8.03 -7.41
N ARG A 82 -13.55 -6.72 -7.34
CA ARG A 82 -12.25 -6.06 -7.18
C ARG A 82 -12.09 -5.48 -5.80
N PHE A 83 -10.87 -5.57 -5.26
CA PHE A 83 -10.49 -4.92 -4.01
C PHE A 83 -9.20 -4.12 -4.16
N GLY A 84 -9.07 -3.07 -3.34
CA GLY A 84 -7.93 -2.17 -3.33
C GLY A 84 -7.04 -2.38 -2.11
N ILE A 85 -5.72 -2.38 -2.31
CA ILE A 85 -4.73 -2.28 -1.24
C ILE A 85 -4.09 -0.90 -1.31
N HIS A 86 -4.27 -0.12 -0.25
CA HIS A 86 -3.67 1.20 -0.09
C HIS A 86 -2.54 1.13 0.91
N VAL A 87 -1.32 1.45 0.49
CA VAL A 87 -0.13 1.38 1.33
C VAL A 87 0.39 2.79 1.60
N GLU A 88 0.60 3.10 2.87
CA GLU A 88 1.45 4.18 3.34
C GLU A 88 2.81 3.59 3.70
N ASN A 89 3.88 4.14 3.17
CA ASN A 89 5.25 3.70 3.43
C ASN A 89 6.00 4.76 4.24
N LYS A 90 6.58 4.36 5.37
CA LYS A 90 7.35 5.28 6.23
C LYS A 90 8.76 4.76 6.48
N PRO A 91 9.78 5.46 5.94
CA PRO A 91 11.18 5.12 6.22
C PRO A 91 11.54 5.36 7.71
N PRO A 92 12.70 4.86 8.18
CA PRO A 92 13.09 4.90 9.60
C PRO A 92 12.97 6.26 10.28
N HIS A 93 13.22 7.35 9.55
CA HIS A 93 13.13 8.72 10.07
C HIS A 93 11.91 9.47 9.52
N GLY A 94 10.94 8.74 8.97
CA GLY A 94 9.71 9.31 8.45
C GLY A 94 8.83 9.89 9.55
N VAL A 95 7.93 10.78 9.16
CA VAL A 95 6.93 11.37 10.06
C VAL A 95 5.55 11.00 9.54
N LEU A 96 4.70 10.49 10.42
CA LEU A 96 3.31 10.17 10.12
C LEU A 96 2.39 10.95 11.08
N PRO A 97 1.91 12.13 10.70
CA PRO A 97 0.92 12.85 11.48
C PRO A 97 -0.39 12.05 11.58
N LEU A 98 -1.02 12.04 12.75
CA LEU A 98 -2.29 11.32 12.98
C LEU A 98 -3.37 11.70 11.92
N ARG A 99 -3.44 12.99 11.56
CA ARG A 99 -4.36 13.46 10.50
C ARG A 99 -4.11 12.77 9.15
N GLN A 100 -2.87 12.53 8.78
CA GLN A 100 -2.53 11.80 7.56
C GLN A 100 -3.00 10.35 7.66
N ALA A 101 -2.72 9.68 8.76
CA ALA A 101 -3.15 8.31 9.02
C ALA A 101 -4.68 8.16 8.92
N VAL A 102 -5.45 9.02 9.59
CA VAL A 102 -6.92 9.03 9.51
C VAL A 102 -7.41 9.20 8.08
N ASN A 103 -6.78 10.07 7.30
CA ASN A 103 -7.22 10.37 5.94
C ASN A 103 -6.97 9.22 4.95
N TYR A 104 -6.05 8.29 5.23
CA TYR A 104 -5.83 7.14 4.36
C TYR A 104 -7.10 6.30 4.17
N ARG A 105 -7.72 5.89 5.28
CA ARG A 105 -8.98 5.12 5.24
C ARG A 105 -10.13 5.90 4.62
N ARG A 106 -10.23 7.20 4.94
CA ARG A 106 -11.27 8.07 4.37
C ARG A 106 -11.14 8.17 2.85
N ARG A 107 -9.92 8.33 2.33
CA ARG A 107 -9.66 8.39 0.88
C ARG A 107 -9.95 7.05 0.21
N ALA A 108 -9.53 5.94 0.80
CA ALA A 108 -9.82 4.61 0.27
C ALA A 108 -11.33 4.35 0.17
N ALA A 109 -12.09 4.66 1.22
CA ALA A 109 -13.55 4.53 1.22
C ALA A 109 -14.22 5.46 0.19
N PHE A 110 -13.76 6.71 0.08
CA PHE A 110 -14.31 7.69 -0.85
C PHE A 110 -14.08 7.31 -2.32
N LYS A 111 -13.03 6.56 -2.61
CA LYS A 111 -12.68 6.10 -3.97
C LYS A 111 -13.20 4.71 -4.30
N ALA A 112 -13.79 4.00 -3.36
CA ALA A 112 -14.48 2.75 -3.64
C ALA A 112 -15.63 2.99 -4.65
N ASN A 113 -15.79 2.06 -5.61
CA ASN A 113 -16.75 2.11 -6.70
C ASN A 113 -16.57 3.31 -7.67
N ASP A 114 -15.41 3.99 -7.65
CA ASP A 114 -15.07 5.01 -8.65
C ASP A 114 -14.44 4.31 -9.89
N PRO A 115 -15.03 4.43 -11.10
CA PRO A 115 -14.47 3.82 -12.32
C PRO A 115 -13.04 4.28 -12.63
N ARG A 116 -12.68 5.50 -12.23
CA ARG A 116 -11.32 6.04 -12.41
C ARG A 116 -10.29 5.37 -11.48
N TRP A 117 -10.78 4.61 -10.47
CA TRP A 117 -10.02 3.83 -9.52
C TRP A 117 -10.28 2.32 -9.70
N LEU A 118 -10.61 1.90 -10.93
CA LEU A 118 -10.88 0.52 -11.33
C LEU A 118 -12.07 -0.15 -10.61
N ASN A 119 -13.02 0.61 -10.07
CA ASN A 119 -14.23 0.09 -9.42
C ASN A 119 -13.98 -0.94 -8.31
N TYR A 120 -12.92 -0.82 -7.51
CA TYR A 120 -12.81 -1.69 -6.35
C TYR A 120 -13.97 -1.40 -5.38
N SER A 121 -14.58 -2.44 -4.85
CA SER A 121 -15.73 -2.33 -3.94
C SER A 121 -15.37 -2.49 -2.47
N ASP A 122 -14.21 -3.11 -2.20
CA ASP A 122 -13.67 -3.32 -0.86
C ASP A 122 -12.18 -3.00 -0.83
N PHE A 123 -11.61 -2.73 0.35
CA PHE A 123 -10.21 -2.30 0.46
C PHE A 123 -9.58 -2.65 1.80
N GLU A 124 -8.26 -2.63 1.81
CA GLU A 124 -7.42 -2.67 3.00
C GLU A 124 -6.43 -1.50 2.97
N VAL A 125 -6.19 -0.86 4.10
CA VAL A 125 -5.15 0.16 4.27
C VAL A 125 -4.02 -0.39 5.14
N ILE A 126 -2.79 -0.31 4.66
CA ILE A 126 -1.61 -0.93 5.27
C ILE A 126 -0.55 0.14 5.55
N LEU A 127 0.00 0.13 6.76
CA LEU A 127 1.20 0.91 7.09
C LEU A 127 2.44 0.03 6.97
N VAL A 128 3.34 0.36 6.05
CA VAL A 128 4.63 -0.32 5.88
C VAL A 128 5.73 0.57 6.49
N ALA A 129 6.41 0.09 7.52
CA ALA A 129 7.44 0.85 8.23
C ALA A 129 8.38 -0.11 9.01
N PRO A 130 9.55 0.33 9.50
CA PRO A 130 10.35 -0.46 10.42
C PRO A 130 9.56 -0.93 11.64
N ALA A 131 9.83 -2.12 12.15
CA ALA A 131 9.15 -2.66 13.33
C ALA A 131 9.23 -1.69 14.54
N SER A 132 10.37 -1.02 14.72
CA SER A 132 10.56 0.01 15.74
C SER A 132 9.63 1.22 15.55
N PHE A 133 9.41 1.65 14.29
CA PHE A 133 8.47 2.72 13.97
C PHE A 133 7.03 2.32 14.30
N LEU A 134 6.61 1.12 13.89
CA LEU A 134 5.27 0.59 14.18
C LEU A 134 5.02 0.51 15.69
N ALA A 135 6.02 0.06 16.45
CA ALA A 135 5.93 -0.01 17.91
C ALA A 135 5.78 1.37 18.57
N ALA A 136 6.50 2.38 18.05
CA ALA A 136 6.48 3.74 18.59
C ALA A 136 5.22 4.54 18.22
N HIS A 137 4.53 4.20 17.11
CA HIS A 137 3.42 4.99 16.55
C HIS A 137 2.09 4.25 16.58
N GLN A 138 1.76 3.62 17.71
CA GLN A 138 0.57 2.79 17.87
C GLN A 138 -0.75 3.54 17.62
N GLU A 139 -0.83 4.83 17.93
CA GLU A 139 -2.02 5.65 17.69
C GLU A 139 -2.28 5.82 16.19
N CYS A 140 -1.24 6.06 15.39
CA CYS A 140 -1.33 6.12 13.94
C CYS A 140 -1.63 4.74 13.35
N LEU A 141 -0.98 3.69 13.85
CA LEU A 141 -1.18 2.32 13.38
C LEU A 141 -2.64 1.87 13.50
N ARG A 142 -3.35 2.27 14.56
CA ARG A 142 -4.78 1.96 14.73
C ARG A 142 -5.69 2.53 13.63
N GLN A 143 -5.20 3.44 12.82
CA GLN A 143 -5.95 4.00 11.68
C GLN A 143 -5.83 3.14 10.41
N PHE A 144 -4.90 2.19 10.42
CA PHE A 144 -4.70 1.21 9.35
C PHE A 144 -5.32 -0.13 9.76
N ASP A 145 -5.57 -1.00 8.78
CA ASP A 145 -6.04 -2.35 9.05
C ASP A 145 -4.93 -3.19 9.70
N ARG A 146 -3.67 -2.94 9.29
CA ARG A 146 -2.47 -3.55 9.89
C ARG A 146 -1.20 -2.79 9.57
N GLY A 147 -0.17 -3.08 10.34
CA GLY A 147 1.22 -2.77 10.02
C GLY A 147 1.92 -3.96 9.38
N VAL A 148 2.85 -3.66 8.50
CA VAL A 148 3.78 -4.62 7.89
C VAL A 148 5.18 -4.07 8.09
N SER A 149 6.07 -4.84 8.66
CA SER A 149 7.42 -4.34 8.96
C SER A 149 8.35 -4.41 7.76
N TYR A 150 9.31 -3.50 7.71
CA TYR A 150 10.41 -3.53 6.73
C TYR A 150 11.18 -4.85 6.80
N GLU A 151 11.35 -5.37 8.00
CA GLU A 151 12.00 -6.65 8.28
C GLU A 151 11.30 -7.81 7.57
N GLU A 152 9.96 -7.79 7.53
CA GLU A 152 9.17 -8.80 6.81
C GLU A 152 9.24 -8.60 5.30
N VAL A 153 9.11 -7.35 4.81
CA VAL A 153 9.17 -7.02 3.37
C VAL A 153 10.54 -7.33 2.78
N ALA A 154 11.62 -7.20 3.56
CA ALA A 154 12.99 -7.45 3.13
C ALA A 154 13.22 -8.87 2.57
N ALA A 155 12.40 -9.85 2.97
CA ALA A 155 12.45 -11.21 2.41
C ALA A 155 12.10 -11.25 0.90
N PHE A 156 11.37 -10.25 0.40
CA PHE A 156 10.91 -10.16 -1.00
C PHE A 156 11.53 -8.99 -1.76
N ALA A 157 11.86 -7.91 -1.05
CA ALA A 157 12.46 -6.70 -1.59
C ALA A 157 13.70 -6.30 -0.75
N PRO A 158 14.91 -6.73 -1.14
CA PRO A 158 16.13 -6.55 -0.34
C PRO A 158 16.48 -5.10 0.01
N LEU A 159 16.00 -4.13 -0.78
CA LEU A 159 16.21 -2.71 -0.53
C LEU A 159 15.67 -2.27 0.85
N PHE A 160 14.67 -2.97 1.39
CA PHE A 160 14.13 -2.70 2.72
C PHE A 160 15.11 -3.08 3.84
N ALA A 161 15.91 -4.14 3.65
CA ALA A 161 17.00 -4.46 4.58
C ALA A 161 18.09 -3.37 4.58
N GLU A 162 18.44 -2.85 3.39
CA GLU A 162 19.40 -1.76 3.26
C GLU A 162 18.91 -0.48 3.95
N ALA A 163 17.60 -0.19 3.84
CA ALA A 163 16.99 0.96 4.50
C ALA A 163 17.06 0.87 6.04
N LEU A 164 16.88 -0.31 6.60
CA LEU A 164 17.03 -0.55 8.03
C LEU A 164 18.46 -0.29 8.50
N LEU A 165 19.46 -0.78 7.76
CA LEU A 165 20.87 -0.56 8.08
C LEU A 165 21.25 0.92 8.00
N ALA A 166 20.77 1.63 6.99
CA ALA A 166 21.02 3.07 6.83
C ALA A 166 20.32 3.92 7.90
N GLY A 167 19.21 3.46 8.46
CA GLY A 167 18.49 4.14 9.53
C GLY A 167 19.06 3.89 10.92
N ALA A 168 19.94 2.90 11.08
CA ALA A 168 20.59 2.56 12.35
C ALA A 168 21.93 3.30 12.56
N ALA A 169 22.45 3.97 11.53
CA ALA A 169 23.70 4.73 11.56
C ALA A 169 23.44 6.20 11.88
#